data_3aa5d267c294bd755fc26a357322b694
#
_entry.id   3aa5d267c294bd755fc26a357322b694
#
_cell.length_a   1.000
_cell.length_b   1.000
_cell.length_c   1.000
_cell.angle_alpha   90.00
_cell.angle_beta   90.00
_cell.angle_gamma   90.00
#
_symmetry.space_group_name_H-M   'P 1'
#
loop_
_entity.id
_entity.type
_entity.pdbx_description
1 polymer ?
#
loop_
_entity_poly.entity_id
_entity_poly.type
_entity_poly.pdbx_seq_one_letter_code
_entity_poly.pdbx_strand_id
1 'polypeptide(L)'
;MVNDNIKMAVLGGDRRQSYALTALAKEGRKISVLGLPNDCASDTRGTEITFEDNIESALRGASVILLPFPTSTDGVRINCPLDSTGVLSDVKLSTITKLADKDCVVIGGKIPLAFGVLANERGLVVCDMLSSEAFEIKNAYITAEAALSIAMNSLSKNIRGARVAVTGFGRIAKQLSRLLGTLGAQVTVAARKDSDLAYASTLGYSCIKIEGERWNNELIHGYDIVYNTVPHRIFDREFLLAVDKKTLLVELASVPGGFDICAAQEFGTNISWALSLPGKYAPESAGAIIAEFVEAVVSKEVYGI
;
A
#
# COMPACT_ATOMS: atom_id res chain seq x y z
N MET A 1 -0.97 2.04 -33.77
CA MET A 1 -0.08 2.59 -32.73
C MET A 1 -0.72 3.89 -32.31
N VAL A 2 -1.24 3.99 -31.09
CA VAL A 2 -1.77 5.23 -30.54
C VAL A 2 -0.58 6.16 -30.39
N ASN A 3 -0.63 7.33 -31.04
CA ASN A 3 0.44 8.31 -30.95
C ASN A 3 0.42 8.87 -29.52
N ASP A 4 1.35 8.41 -28.66
CA ASP A 4 1.34 8.66 -27.22
C ASP A 4 1.86 10.08 -26.88
N ASN A 5 1.21 11.09 -27.48
CA ASN A 5 1.62 12.49 -27.31
C ASN A 5 1.08 13.12 -26.02
N ILE A 6 0.99 12.28 -24.97
CA ILE A 6 0.56 12.71 -23.63
C ILE A 6 1.74 13.32 -22.87
N LYS A 7 1.52 14.50 -22.29
CA LYS A 7 2.40 15.04 -21.25
C LYS A 7 1.91 14.60 -19.88
N MET A 8 2.76 13.90 -19.14
CA MET A 8 2.50 13.46 -17.76
C MET A 8 3.36 14.24 -16.77
N ALA A 9 2.77 14.65 -15.65
CA ALA A 9 3.51 15.18 -14.51
C ALA A 9 3.59 14.11 -13.41
N VAL A 10 4.78 13.79 -12.92
CA VAL A 10 5.01 12.88 -11.80
C VAL A 10 5.52 13.68 -10.61
N LEU A 11 4.75 13.70 -9.53
CA LEU A 11 5.00 14.55 -8.38
C LEU A 11 5.29 13.74 -7.11
N GLY A 12 6.46 13.95 -6.50
CA GLY A 12 6.85 13.36 -5.22
C GLY A 12 6.80 11.83 -5.19
N GLY A 13 6.68 11.29 -3.99
CA GLY A 13 6.58 9.85 -3.77
C GLY A 13 7.84 9.21 -3.18
N ASP A 14 7.74 7.90 -2.95
CA ASP A 14 8.84 7.04 -2.49
C ASP A 14 9.41 6.22 -3.65
N ARG A 15 10.25 5.22 -3.33
CA ARG A 15 10.89 4.34 -4.34
C ARG A 15 9.89 3.69 -5.31
N ARG A 16 8.64 3.44 -4.90
CA ARG A 16 7.60 2.91 -5.80
C ARG A 16 7.32 3.85 -6.96
N GLN A 17 7.30 5.16 -6.66
CA GLN A 17 7.08 6.20 -7.67
C GLN A 17 8.24 6.25 -8.67
N SER A 18 9.50 6.08 -8.21
CA SER A 18 10.67 6.01 -9.08
C SER A 18 10.58 4.81 -10.05
N TYR A 19 10.21 3.62 -9.55
CA TYR A 19 10.02 2.45 -10.41
C TYR A 19 8.79 2.59 -11.33
N ALA A 20 7.71 3.22 -10.85
CA ALA A 20 6.56 3.51 -11.71
C ALA A 20 6.94 4.47 -12.84
N LEU A 21 7.75 5.51 -12.56
CA LEU A 21 8.27 6.44 -13.58
C LEU A 21 9.04 5.68 -14.67
N THR A 22 9.96 4.78 -14.29
CA THR A 22 10.72 3.95 -15.23
C THR A 22 9.80 3.07 -16.09
N ALA A 23 8.79 2.44 -15.48
CA ALA A 23 7.83 1.59 -16.17
C ALA A 23 6.88 2.38 -17.10
N LEU A 24 6.60 3.64 -16.77
CA LEU A 24 5.78 4.56 -17.58
C LEU A 24 6.56 5.22 -18.71
N ALA A 25 7.88 5.17 -18.66
CA ALA A 25 8.73 5.73 -19.70
C ALA A 25 8.61 4.91 -21.00
N LYS A 26 7.93 5.48 -21.99
CA LYS A 26 7.72 4.88 -23.32
C LYS A 26 8.11 5.87 -24.42
N GLU A 27 8.50 5.33 -25.57
CA GLU A 27 8.86 6.12 -26.74
C GLU A 27 7.72 7.10 -27.11
N GLY A 28 8.08 8.37 -27.31
CA GLY A 28 7.16 9.46 -27.64
C GLY A 28 6.44 10.09 -26.46
N ARG A 29 6.55 9.56 -25.24
CA ARG A 29 5.94 10.15 -24.05
C ARG A 29 6.80 11.28 -23.48
N LYS A 30 6.15 12.36 -23.01
CA LYS A 30 6.79 13.47 -22.31
C LYS A 30 6.44 13.42 -20.83
N ILE A 31 7.45 13.35 -19.95
CA ILE A 31 7.23 13.25 -18.51
C ILE A 31 7.99 14.37 -17.80
N SER A 32 7.26 15.25 -17.11
CA SER A 32 7.83 16.22 -16.18
C SER A 32 7.86 15.62 -14.78
N VAL A 33 8.98 15.68 -14.09
CA VAL A 33 9.19 15.08 -12.76
C VAL A 33 9.55 16.15 -11.76
N LEU A 34 8.92 16.13 -10.58
CA LEU A 34 9.26 17.04 -9.48
C LEU A 34 9.26 16.26 -8.15
N GLY A 35 10.30 16.47 -7.32
CA GLY A 35 10.42 15.87 -6.00
C GLY A 35 10.81 14.37 -5.99
N LEU A 36 11.45 13.91 -7.07
CA LEU A 36 12.16 12.63 -7.14
C LEU A 36 13.64 12.88 -7.49
N PRO A 37 14.55 11.99 -7.06
CA PRO A 37 15.95 12.06 -7.44
C PRO A 37 16.17 11.93 -8.96
N ASN A 38 17.14 12.65 -9.52
CA ASN A 38 17.39 12.66 -10.96
C ASN A 38 17.93 11.31 -11.50
N ASP A 39 18.49 10.49 -10.63
CA ASP A 39 19.03 9.16 -10.97
C ASP A 39 17.96 8.05 -10.98
N CYS A 40 16.73 8.36 -10.60
CA CYS A 40 15.64 7.37 -10.59
C CYS A 40 15.13 6.96 -11.97
N ALA A 41 15.60 7.59 -13.06
CA ALA A 41 15.13 7.36 -14.42
C ALA A 41 16.28 6.93 -15.36
N SER A 42 17.01 5.88 -15.01
CA SER A 42 18.28 5.50 -15.67
C SER A 42 18.16 4.79 -17.03
N ASP A 43 16.99 4.28 -17.43
CA ASP A 43 16.81 3.61 -18.73
C ASP A 43 15.48 4.02 -19.39
N THR A 44 15.49 5.15 -20.05
CA THR A 44 14.28 5.81 -20.61
C THR A 44 14.37 5.96 -22.13
N ARG A 45 14.64 4.87 -22.83
CA ARG A 45 14.82 4.88 -24.30
C ARG A 45 13.65 5.55 -25.03
N GLY A 46 13.95 6.69 -25.66
CA GLY A 46 12.98 7.42 -26.50
C GLY A 46 11.91 8.21 -25.71
N THR A 47 12.00 8.28 -24.39
CA THR A 47 11.13 9.12 -23.54
C THR A 47 11.82 10.43 -23.23
N GLU A 48 11.09 11.54 -23.37
CA GLU A 48 11.56 12.85 -22.93
C GLU A 48 11.20 13.05 -21.46
N ILE A 49 12.16 12.84 -20.54
CA ILE A 49 11.99 13.10 -19.10
C ILE A 49 12.70 14.39 -18.73
N THR A 50 11.95 15.31 -18.13
CA THR A 50 12.46 16.59 -17.63
C THR A 50 12.26 16.67 -16.13
N PHE A 51 13.35 16.86 -15.36
CA PHE A 51 13.27 17.16 -13.93
C PHE A 51 13.10 18.64 -13.77
N GLU A 52 12.01 19.03 -13.12
CA GLU A 52 11.57 20.41 -12.98
C GLU A 52 11.95 20.99 -11.61
N ASP A 53 12.14 22.31 -11.56
CA ASP A 53 12.56 23.02 -10.34
C ASP A 53 11.38 23.63 -9.57
N ASN A 54 10.16 23.61 -10.12
CA ASN A 54 8.95 24.15 -9.51
C ASN A 54 7.68 23.48 -10.02
N ILE A 55 6.60 23.65 -9.26
CA ILE A 55 5.32 23.01 -9.54
C ILE A 55 4.64 23.54 -10.81
N GLU A 56 4.81 24.82 -11.12
CA GLU A 56 4.22 25.47 -12.29
C GLU A 56 4.79 24.88 -13.59
N SER A 57 6.11 24.69 -13.67
CA SER A 57 6.75 24.07 -14.83
C SER A 57 6.38 22.60 -14.97
N ALA A 58 6.33 21.87 -13.84
CA ALA A 58 5.95 20.47 -13.83
C ALA A 58 4.52 20.23 -14.37
N LEU A 59 3.57 21.08 -13.99
CA LEU A 59 2.17 20.93 -14.37
C LEU A 59 1.82 21.54 -15.73
N ARG A 60 2.66 22.39 -16.30
CA ARG A 60 2.34 23.11 -17.55
C ARG A 60 2.04 22.17 -18.71
N GLY A 61 0.79 22.18 -19.17
CA GLY A 61 0.31 21.35 -20.28
C GLY A 61 0.26 19.85 -19.99
N ALA A 62 0.29 19.45 -18.72
CA ALA A 62 0.13 18.04 -18.35
C ALA A 62 -1.33 17.63 -18.49
N SER A 63 -1.59 16.56 -19.26
CA SER A 63 -2.90 15.92 -19.37
C SER A 63 -3.13 14.91 -18.25
N VAL A 64 -2.05 14.39 -17.64
CA VAL A 64 -2.08 13.41 -16.55
C VAL A 64 -1.14 13.85 -15.45
N ILE A 65 -1.61 13.80 -14.21
CA ILE A 65 -0.81 14.08 -13.01
C ILE A 65 -0.80 12.82 -12.15
N LEU A 66 0.40 12.25 -11.95
CA LEU A 66 0.60 11.12 -11.05
C LEU A 66 1.09 11.62 -9.68
N LEU A 67 0.25 11.42 -8.68
CA LEU A 67 0.51 11.70 -7.27
C LEU A 67 1.01 10.45 -6.54
N PRO A 68 1.64 10.59 -5.37
CA PRO A 68 2.17 9.47 -4.59
C PRO A 68 1.09 8.52 -4.04
N PHE A 69 1.59 7.38 -3.54
CA PHE A 69 0.81 6.45 -2.72
C PHE A 69 1.48 6.24 -1.35
N PRO A 70 0.93 6.78 -0.22
CA PRO A 70 -0.25 7.66 -0.15
C PRO A 70 0.00 9.04 -0.76
N THR A 71 -1.05 9.65 -1.31
CA THR A 71 -0.99 11.00 -1.90
C THR A 71 -0.51 12.03 -0.89
N SER A 72 -0.94 11.89 0.35
CA SER A 72 -0.59 12.77 1.47
C SER A 72 -0.52 11.99 2.78
N THR A 73 0.30 12.44 3.71
CA THR A 73 0.39 11.91 5.08
C THR A 73 -0.34 12.79 6.10
N ASP A 74 -0.50 14.09 5.81
CA ASP A 74 -1.19 15.07 6.66
C ASP A 74 -2.56 15.50 6.11
N GLY A 75 -2.94 14.99 4.94
CA GLY A 75 -4.16 15.36 4.23
C GLY A 75 -4.08 16.68 3.46
N VAL A 76 -2.97 17.41 3.52
CA VAL A 76 -2.82 18.76 2.99
C VAL A 76 -1.70 18.87 1.95
N ARG A 77 -0.51 18.31 2.26
CA ARG A 77 0.69 18.40 1.41
C ARG A 77 0.90 17.14 0.59
N ILE A 78 1.63 17.28 -0.52
CA ILE A 78 2.06 16.14 -1.32
C ILE A 78 3.07 15.32 -0.52
N ASN A 79 2.91 14.01 -0.51
CA ASN A 79 3.86 13.10 0.14
C ASN A 79 5.13 12.95 -0.71
N CYS A 80 6.26 13.48 -0.26
CA CYS A 80 7.51 13.53 -1.03
C CYS A 80 8.75 13.13 -0.22
N PRO A 81 8.80 11.90 0.36
CA PRO A 81 9.91 11.48 1.22
C PRO A 81 11.27 11.37 0.51
N LEU A 82 11.32 11.39 -0.82
CA LEU A 82 12.55 11.38 -1.61
C LEU A 82 12.97 12.77 -2.11
N ASP A 83 12.20 13.81 -1.82
CA ASP A 83 12.52 15.18 -2.21
C ASP A 83 13.66 15.74 -1.35
N SER A 84 14.88 15.60 -1.82
CA SER A 84 16.08 16.14 -1.17
C SER A 84 16.23 17.65 -1.33
N THR A 85 15.51 18.26 -2.28
CA THR A 85 15.56 19.70 -2.57
C THR A 85 14.60 20.51 -1.72
N GLY A 86 13.56 19.88 -1.19
CA GLY A 86 12.51 20.52 -0.42
C GLY A 86 11.48 21.28 -1.26
N VAL A 87 11.57 21.22 -2.57
CA VAL A 87 10.70 21.99 -3.50
C VAL A 87 9.23 21.63 -3.35
N LEU A 88 8.92 20.34 -3.06
CA LEU A 88 7.55 19.88 -2.83
C LEU A 88 7.11 19.86 -1.37
N SER A 89 8.03 20.01 -0.42
CA SER A 89 7.76 19.80 1.01
C SER A 89 6.62 20.65 1.55
N ASP A 90 6.47 21.88 1.04
CA ASP A 90 5.43 22.83 1.45
C ASP A 90 4.31 22.98 0.42
N VAL A 91 4.36 22.25 -0.69
CA VAL A 91 3.34 22.33 -1.73
C VAL A 91 2.05 21.63 -1.27
N LYS A 92 0.98 22.42 -1.18
CA LYS A 92 -0.35 21.94 -0.84
C LYS A 92 -1.00 21.28 -2.05
N LEU A 93 -1.77 20.22 -1.82
CA LEU A 93 -2.59 19.57 -2.86
C LEU A 93 -3.52 20.58 -3.57
N SER A 94 -4.05 21.58 -2.85
CA SER A 94 -4.87 22.64 -3.44
C SER A 94 -4.14 23.52 -4.47
N THR A 95 -2.81 23.49 -4.52
CA THR A 95 -2.04 24.18 -5.56
C THR A 95 -2.23 23.50 -6.92
N ILE A 96 -2.34 22.17 -6.94
CA ILE A 96 -2.61 21.39 -8.16
C ILE A 96 -3.90 21.85 -8.80
N THR A 97 -4.98 22.02 -8.02
CA THR A 97 -6.30 22.43 -8.54
C THR A 97 -6.34 23.84 -9.09
N LYS A 98 -5.33 24.67 -8.79
CA LYS A 98 -5.21 26.03 -9.32
C LYS A 98 -4.38 26.10 -10.59
N LEU A 99 -3.42 25.18 -10.74
CA LEU A 99 -2.42 25.22 -11.80
C LEU A 99 -2.69 24.20 -12.92
N ALA A 100 -3.37 23.10 -12.61
CA ALA A 100 -3.71 22.08 -13.60
C ALA A 100 -4.77 22.59 -14.58
N ASP A 101 -4.62 22.21 -15.84
CA ASP A 101 -5.60 22.49 -16.87
C ASP A 101 -6.91 21.71 -16.60
N LYS A 102 -8.04 22.21 -17.10
CA LYS A 102 -9.33 21.49 -17.04
C LYS A 102 -9.20 20.16 -17.78
N ASP A 103 -9.99 19.18 -17.35
CA ASP A 103 -10.04 17.82 -17.88
C ASP A 103 -8.74 17.00 -17.66
N CYS A 104 -7.76 17.58 -16.94
CA CYS A 104 -6.57 16.84 -16.54
C CYS A 104 -6.94 15.68 -15.61
N VAL A 105 -6.34 14.51 -15.86
CA VAL A 105 -6.55 13.30 -15.07
C VAL A 105 -5.55 13.26 -13.90
N VAL A 106 -6.03 13.28 -12.67
CA VAL A 106 -5.24 13.20 -11.45
C VAL A 106 -5.32 11.80 -10.88
N ILE A 107 -4.20 11.09 -10.87
CA ILE A 107 -4.08 9.72 -10.39
C ILE A 107 -3.26 9.74 -9.09
N GLY A 108 -3.73 9.04 -8.05
CA GLY A 108 -3.00 8.93 -6.79
C GLY A 108 -3.49 7.74 -5.97
N GLY A 109 -2.87 7.49 -4.83
CA GLY A 109 -3.34 6.44 -3.92
C GLY A 109 -3.70 7.02 -2.56
N LYS A 110 -4.84 6.61 -2.00
CA LYS A 110 -5.38 7.15 -0.76
C LYS A 110 -5.51 8.68 -0.83
N ILE A 111 -6.20 9.12 -1.86
CA ILE A 111 -6.43 10.55 -2.12
C ILE A 111 -7.29 11.14 -0.98
N PRO A 112 -6.89 12.26 -0.35
CA PRO A 112 -7.72 12.91 0.67
C PRO A 112 -9.05 13.37 0.07
N LEU A 113 -10.16 13.04 0.76
CA LEU A 113 -11.53 13.35 0.26
C LEU A 113 -11.70 14.84 -0.05
N ALA A 114 -11.20 15.72 0.82
CA ALA A 114 -11.31 17.16 0.62
C ALA A 114 -10.60 17.63 -0.66
N PHE A 115 -9.45 17.04 -0.99
CA PHE A 115 -8.76 17.33 -2.24
C PHE A 115 -9.53 16.77 -3.45
N GLY A 116 -10.05 15.55 -3.36
CA GLY A 116 -10.84 14.95 -4.44
C GLY A 116 -12.08 15.79 -4.79
N VAL A 117 -12.81 16.26 -3.79
CA VAL A 117 -13.97 17.15 -3.99
C VAL A 117 -13.53 18.44 -4.68
N LEU A 118 -12.50 19.13 -4.15
CA LEU A 118 -12.00 20.38 -4.72
C LEU A 118 -11.50 20.20 -6.16
N ALA A 119 -10.84 19.10 -6.47
CA ALA A 119 -10.34 18.80 -7.80
C ALA A 119 -11.50 18.61 -8.80
N ASN A 120 -12.52 17.84 -8.41
CA ASN A 120 -13.73 17.62 -9.24
C ASN A 120 -14.48 18.95 -9.49
N GLU A 121 -14.63 19.82 -8.48
CA GLU A 121 -15.24 21.14 -8.62
C GLU A 121 -14.47 22.03 -9.62
N ARG A 122 -13.19 21.81 -9.81
CA ARG A 122 -12.35 22.51 -10.78
C ARG A 122 -12.31 21.85 -12.16
N GLY A 123 -13.05 20.76 -12.35
CA GLY A 123 -13.14 20.04 -13.63
C GLY A 123 -11.99 19.08 -13.87
N LEU A 124 -11.25 18.64 -12.82
CA LEU A 124 -10.25 17.60 -12.93
C LEU A 124 -10.90 16.22 -12.76
N VAL A 125 -10.40 15.22 -13.48
CA VAL A 125 -10.83 13.83 -13.33
C VAL A 125 -9.96 13.15 -12.28
N VAL A 126 -10.53 12.71 -11.16
CA VAL A 126 -9.77 12.13 -10.04
C VAL A 126 -9.91 10.61 -10.00
N CYS A 127 -8.79 9.90 -10.06
CA CYS A 127 -8.71 8.45 -10.02
C CYS A 127 -7.85 7.96 -8.84
N ASP A 128 -8.48 7.37 -7.82
CA ASP A 128 -7.77 6.77 -6.69
C ASP A 128 -7.45 5.30 -6.97
N MET A 129 -6.17 4.91 -6.83
CA MET A 129 -5.71 3.53 -6.99
C MET A 129 -6.47 2.56 -6.07
N LEU A 130 -6.87 3.01 -4.88
CA LEU A 130 -7.63 2.19 -3.92
C LEU A 130 -9.09 1.97 -4.32
N SER A 131 -9.60 2.63 -5.37
CA SER A 131 -10.90 2.31 -5.95
C SER A 131 -10.86 1.08 -6.86
N SER A 132 -9.66 0.60 -7.23
CA SER A 132 -9.48 -0.58 -8.08
C SER A 132 -9.25 -1.83 -7.26
N GLU A 133 -10.20 -2.77 -7.29
CA GLU A 133 -10.05 -4.07 -6.64
C GLU A 133 -8.84 -4.84 -7.18
N ALA A 134 -8.58 -4.76 -8.49
CA ALA A 134 -7.42 -5.40 -9.10
C ALA A 134 -6.09 -4.86 -8.56
N PHE A 135 -5.98 -3.53 -8.42
CA PHE A 135 -4.82 -2.89 -7.80
C PHE A 135 -4.65 -3.35 -6.35
N GLU A 136 -5.71 -3.31 -5.55
CA GLU A 136 -5.66 -3.68 -4.14
C GLU A 136 -5.29 -5.16 -3.92
N ILE A 137 -5.78 -6.08 -4.78
CA ILE A 137 -5.40 -7.51 -4.72
C ILE A 137 -3.91 -7.69 -5.00
N LYS A 138 -3.37 -7.04 -6.03
CA LYS A 138 -1.94 -7.10 -6.38
C LYS A 138 -1.07 -6.51 -5.28
N ASN A 139 -1.44 -5.36 -4.75
CA ASN A 139 -0.74 -4.72 -3.64
C ASN A 139 -0.79 -5.54 -2.34
N ALA A 140 -1.91 -6.23 -2.09
CA ALA A 140 -2.05 -7.15 -0.96
C ALA A 140 -1.14 -8.39 -1.08
N TYR A 141 -0.89 -8.89 -2.30
CA TYR A 141 0.05 -9.98 -2.52
C TYR A 141 1.49 -9.58 -2.13
N ILE A 142 1.94 -8.41 -2.57
CA ILE A 142 3.26 -7.87 -2.18
C ILE A 142 3.35 -7.70 -0.65
N THR A 143 2.28 -7.21 -0.03
CA THR A 143 2.21 -7.08 1.44
C THR A 143 2.33 -8.42 2.13
N ALA A 144 1.68 -9.47 1.61
CA ALA A 144 1.72 -10.81 2.16
C ALA A 144 3.12 -11.45 2.05
N GLU A 145 3.81 -11.28 0.92
CA GLU A 145 5.21 -11.73 0.77
C GLU A 145 6.15 -11.03 1.75
N ALA A 146 6.01 -9.73 1.89
CA ALA A 146 6.79 -8.96 2.86
C ALA A 146 6.52 -9.39 4.32
N ALA A 147 5.26 -9.68 4.67
CA ALA A 147 4.89 -10.20 5.97
C ALA A 147 5.50 -11.58 6.24
N LEU A 148 5.54 -12.45 5.22
CA LEU A 148 6.22 -13.74 5.28
C LEU A 148 7.74 -13.55 5.50
N SER A 149 8.37 -12.61 4.80
CA SER A 149 9.79 -12.28 4.99
C SER A 149 10.09 -11.85 6.42
N ILE A 150 9.22 -11.06 7.05
CA ILE A 150 9.36 -10.68 8.47
C ILE A 150 9.41 -11.93 9.35
N ALA A 151 8.50 -12.89 9.14
CA ALA A 151 8.49 -14.13 9.91
C ALA A 151 9.78 -14.95 9.70
N MET A 152 10.21 -15.11 8.45
CA MET A 152 11.43 -15.89 8.13
C MET A 152 12.69 -15.28 8.74
N ASN A 153 12.74 -13.96 8.90
CA ASN A 153 13.87 -13.26 9.52
C ASN A 153 13.79 -13.22 11.06
N SER A 154 12.60 -13.38 11.63
CA SER A 154 12.39 -13.23 13.08
C SER A 154 12.32 -14.56 13.83
N LEU A 155 11.91 -15.65 13.16
CA LEU A 155 11.80 -16.96 13.77
C LEU A 155 13.15 -17.69 13.75
N SER A 156 13.45 -18.42 14.85
CA SER A 156 14.59 -19.33 14.92
C SER A 156 14.29 -20.72 14.32
N LYS A 157 13.13 -20.91 13.71
CA LYS A 157 12.69 -22.18 13.11
C LYS A 157 12.06 -21.98 11.75
N ASN A 158 11.88 -23.08 11.03
CA ASN A 158 11.26 -23.07 9.70
C ASN A 158 9.78 -22.67 9.78
N ILE A 159 9.27 -22.06 8.68
CA ILE A 159 7.83 -21.82 8.48
C ILE A 159 7.07 -23.15 8.37
N ARG A 160 7.68 -24.19 7.77
CA ARG A 160 7.08 -25.51 7.70
C ARG A 160 6.84 -26.07 9.12
N GLY A 161 5.59 -26.41 9.39
CA GLY A 161 5.16 -26.90 10.71
C GLY A 161 4.95 -25.80 11.76
N ALA A 162 5.23 -24.53 11.45
CA ALA A 162 4.91 -23.43 12.35
C ALA A 162 3.39 -23.28 12.52
N ARG A 163 2.94 -23.00 13.74
CA ARG A 163 1.54 -22.68 14.04
C ARG A 163 1.34 -21.20 13.89
N VAL A 164 0.53 -20.79 12.91
CA VAL A 164 0.35 -19.39 12.53
C VAL A 164 -1.13 -19.01 12.59
N ALA A 165 -1.43 -17.95 13.33
CA ALA A 165 -2.76 -17.33 13.31
C ALA A 165 -2.76 -16.09 12.41
N VAL A 166 -3.81 -15.94 11.61
CA VAL A 166 -4.07 -14.75 10.78
C VAL A 166 -5.45 -14.22 11.12
N THR A 167 -5.53 -13.01 11.68
CA THR A 167 -6.81 -12.38 12.00
C THR A 167 -7.32 -11.53 10.85
N GLY A 168 -8.62 -11.63 10.58
CA GLY A 168 -9.26 -11.16 9.36
C GLY A 168 -9.16 -12.17 8.23
N PHE A 169 -9.96 -11.98 7.18
CA PHE A 169 -9.88 -12.77 5.95
C PHE A 169 -10.15 -11.91 4.72
N GLY A 170 -9.56 -10.70 4.74
CA GLY A 170 -9.52 -9.77 3.61
C GLY A 170 -8.43 -10.13 2.60
N ARG A 171 -8.12 -9.21 1.70
CA ARG A 171 -7.16 -9.40 0.60
C ARG A 171 -5.79 -9.85 1.10
N ILE A 172 -5.20 -9.16 2.08
CA ILE A 172 -3.88 -9.49 2.64
C ILE A 172 -3.93 -10.86 3.33
N ALA A 173 -4.92 -11.08 4.22
CA ALA A 173 -5.03 -12.32 4.97
C ALA A 173 -5.18 -13.55 4.06
N LYS A 174 -5.97 -13.46 2.99
CA LYS A 174 -6.15 -14.53 2.00
C LYS A 174 -4.83 -14.89 1.31
N GLN A 175 -4.08 -13.90 0.84
CA GLN A 175 -2.79 -14.14 0.19
C GLN A 175 -1.74 -14.69 1.18
N LEU A 176 -1.66 -14.11 2.36
CA LEU A 176 -0.73 -14.54 3.40
C LEU A 176 -1.02 -15.98 3.87
N SER A 177 -2.27 -16.31 4.16
CA SER A 177 -2.67 -17.67 4.55
C SER A 177 -2.32 -18.69 3.46
N ARG A 178 -2.51 -18.33 2.18
CA ARG A 178 -2.15 -19.19 1.05
C ARG A 178 -0.64 -19.41 0.97
N LEU A 179 0.17 -18.36 1.08
CA LEU A 179 1.64 -18.47 1.06
C LEU A 179 2.14 -19.33 2.22
N LEU A 180 1.66 -19.08 3.44
CA LEU A 180 2.02 -19.84 4.63
C LEU A 180 1.63 -21.32 4.51
N GLY A 181 0.40 -21.59 4.07
CA GLY A 181 -0.08 -22.96 3.85
C GLY A 181 0.73 -23.70 2.80
N THR A 182 1.10 -23.05 1.68
CA THR A 182 1.96 -23.62 0.62
C THR A 182 3.35 -24.01 1.16
N LEU A 183 3.87 -23.23 2.13
CA LEU A 183 5.13 -23.55 2.82
C LEU A 183 4.98 -24.60 3.91
N GLY A 184 3.77 -25.12 4.14
CA GLY A 184 3.49 -26.17 5.10
C GLY A 184 3.31 -25.69 6.54
N ALA A 185 2.96 -24.42 6.76
CA ALA A 185 2.54 -23.93 8.07
C ALA A 185 1.15 -24.48 8.44
N GLN A 186 0.89 -24.61 9.74
CA GLN A 186 -0.43 -24.89 10.29
C GLN A 186 -1.16 -23.56 10.48
N VAL A 187 -1.99 -23.22 9.49
CA VAL A 187 -2.68 -21.92 9.46
C VAL A 187 -4.01 -21.99 10.18
N THR A 188 -4.24 -21.03 11.09
CA THR A 188 -5.52 -20.76 11.73
C THR A 188 -6.00 -19.38 11.29
N VAL A 189 -7.21 -19.30 10.74
CA VAL A 189 -7.85 -18.04 10.36
C VAL A 189 -8.85 -17.65 11.45
N ALA A 190 -8.70 -16.48 12.03
CA ALA A 190 -9.68 -15.90 12.93
C ALA A 190 -10.46 -14.79 12.22
N ALA A 191 -11.76 -14.95 12.05
CA ALA A 191 -12.58 -13.98 11.33
C ALA A 191 -13.98 -13.80 11.95
N ARG A 192 -14.60 -12.64 11.66
CA ARG A 192 -15.92 -12.29 12.19
C ARG A 192 -17.07 -12.89 11.37
N LYS A 193 -16.89 -13.01 10.05
CA LYS A 193 -17.95 -13.46 9.15
C LYS A 193 -17.92 -14.98 8.99
N ASP A 194 -19.09 -15.64 9.12
CA ASP A 194 -19.21 -17.09 8.90
C ASP A 194 -18.85 -17.49 7.48
N SER A 195 -19.15 -16.65 6.48
CA SER A 195 -18.76 -16.86 5.09
C SER A 195 -17.24 -16.91 4.91
N ASP A 196 -16.49 -16.08 5.64
CA ASP A 196 -15.03 -16.05 5.58
C ASP A 196 -14.45 -17.33 6.22
N LEU A 197 -15.01 -17.75 7.37
CA LEU A 197 -14.60 -18.98 8.07
C LEU A 197 -14.94 -20.23 7.24
N ALA A 198 -16.14 -20.29 6.65
CA ALA A 198 -16.53 -21.36 5.76
C ALA A 198 -15.56 -21.48 4.57
N TYR A 199 -15.23 -20.36 3.94
CA TYR A 199 -14.26 -20.34 2.84
C TYR A 199 -12.85 -20.76 3.30
N ALA A 200 -12.36 -20.25 4.44
CA ALA A 200 -11.06 -20.65 5.00
C ALA A 200 -11.01 -22.16 5.29
N SER A 201 -12.08 -22.73 5.83
CA SER A 201 -12.20 -24.17 6.09
C SER A 201 -12.11 -25.02 4.82
N THR A 202 -12.70 -24.57 3.70
CA THR A 202 -12.58 -25.29 2.39
C THR A 202 -11.15 -25.31 1.85
N LEU A 203 -10.30 -24.37 2.31
CA LEU A 203 -8.87 -24.33 1.99
C LEU A 203 -8.00 -25.16 2.96
N GLY A 204 -8.63 -25.85 3.93
CA GLY A 204 -7.94 -26.69 4.92
C GLY A 204 -7.38 -25.94 6.12
N TYR A 205 -7.76 -24.68 6.36
CA TYR A 205 -7.33 -23.91 7.51
C TYR A 205 -8.19 -24.19 8.74
N SER A 206 -7.58 -24.19 9.94
CA SER A 206 -8.32 -24.12 11.19
C SER A 206 -9.01 -22.75 11.30
N CYS A 207 -10.16 -22.71 11.97
CA CYS A 207 -10.97 -21.50 12.02
C CYS A 207 -11.34 -21.15 13.46
N ILE A 208 -11.25 -19.85 13.80
CA ILE A 208 -11.71 -19.27 15.05
C ILE A 208 -12.69 -18.15 14.74
N LYS A 209 -13.85 -18.19 15.39
CA LYS A 209 -14.84 -17.11 15.29
C LYS A 209 -14.42 -15.93 16.17
N ILE A 210 -14.29 -14.74 15.60
CA ILE A 210 -14.12 -13.49 16.36
C ILE A 210 -15.49 -13.07 16.85
N GLU A 211 -15.86 -13.52 18.07
CA GLU A 211 -17.13 -13.24 18.72
C GLU A 211 -16.97 -13.23 20.23
N GLY A 212 -17.58 -12.23 20.89
CA GLY A 212 -17.46 -12.05 22.34
C GLY A 212 -16.09 -11.52 22.79
N GLU A 213 -15.90 -11.39 24.10
CA GLU A 213 -14.71 -10.74 24.68
C GLU A 213 -13.48 -11.65 24.80
N ARG A 214 -13.66 -12.97 24.74
CA ARG A 214 -12.58 -13.95 25.02
C ARG A 214 -12.21 -14.84 23.82
N TRP A 215 -12.62 -14.48 22.62
CA TRP A 215 -12.29 -15.25 21.41
C TRP A 215 -10.78 -15.42 21.22
N ASN A 216 -9.98 -14.44 21.63
CA ASN A 216 -8.53 -14.41 21.47
C ASN A 216 -7.77 -15.30 22.47
N ASN A 217 -8.45 -15.82 23.48
CA ASN A 217 -7.84 -16.76 24.45
C ASN A 217 -7.27 -18.00 23.77
N GLU A 218 -7.86 -18.43 22.64
CA GLU A 218 -7.35 -19.54 21.85
C GLU A 218 -5.99 -19.24 21.19
N LEU A 219 -5.60 -17.96 21.08
CA LEU A 219 -4.35 -17.52 20.48
C LEU A 219 -3.24 -17.22 21.49
N ILE A 220 -3.51 -17.34 22.78
CA ILE A 220 -2.54 -17.02 23.86
C ILE A 220 -1.35 -17.98 23.83
N HIS A 221 -1.60 -19.27 23.62
CA HIS A 221 -0.57 -20.30 23.73
C HIS A 221 -0.41 -21.13 22.46
N GLY A 222 0.83 -21.51 22.21
CA GLY A 222 1.19 -22.50 21.22
C GLY A 222 1.21 -21.98 19.78
N TYR A 223 1.09 -20.69 19.55
CA TYR A 223 1.35 -20.10 18.25
C TYR A 223 2.76 -19.54 18.16
N ASP A 224 3.36 -19.71 17.01
CA ASP A 224 4.66 -19.13 16.70
C ASP A 224 4.54 -17.71 16.21
N ILE A 225 3.45 -17.43 15.48
CA ILE A 225 3.16 -16.13 14.89
C ILE A 225 1.66 -15.84 14.99
N VAL A 226 1.35 -14.60 15.30
CA VAL A 226 0.00 -14.02 15.16
C VAL A 226 0.09 -12.79 14.27
N TYR A 227 -0.47 -12.87 13.06
CA TYR A 227 -0.61 -11.73 12.16
C TYR A 227 -1.96 -11.06 12.34
N ASN A 228 -1.95 -9.75 12.54
CA ASN A 228 -3.18 -8.97 12.51
C ASN A 228 -3.34 -8.23 11.18
N THR A 229 -4.51 -8.40 10.53
CA THR A 229 -4.93 -7.63 9.36
C THR A 229 -6.20 -6.80 9.60
N VAL A 230 -6.73 -6.81 10.83
CA VAL A 230 -7.96 -6.10 11.20
C VAL A 230 -7.63 -4.71 11.72
N PRO A 231 -8.09 -3.60 11.07
CA PRO A 231 -7.79 -2.23 11.48
C PRO A 231 -8.67 -1.76 12.66
N HIS A 232 -8.92 -2.64 13.59
CA HIS A 232 -9.71 -2.44 14.80
C HIS A 232 -9.05 -3.12 15.96
N ARG A 233 -9.03 -2.49 17.14
CA ARG A 233 -8.50 -3.10 18.35
C ARG A 233 -9.27 -4.37 18.70
N ILE A 234 -8.60 -5.52 18.55
CA ILE A 234 -9.12 -6.85 18.81
C ILE A 234 -8.24 -7.64 19.81
N PHE A 235 -7.05 -7.13 20.08
CA PHE A 235 -6.11 -7.67 21.07
C PHE A 235 -5.94 -6.63 22.19
N ASP A 236 -6.50 -6.96 23.35
CA ASP A 236 -6.50 -6.12 24.54
C ASP A 236 -5.27 -6.31 25.42
N ARG A 237 -5.29 -5.64 26.58
CA ARG A 237 -4.21 -5.76 27.58
C ARG A 237 -4.08 -7.17 28.15
N GLU A 238 -5.20 -7.87 28.38
CA GLU A 238 -5.21 -9.22 28.95
C GLU A 238 -4.53 -10.20 28.00
N PHE A 239 -4.83 -10.15 26.70
CA PHE A 239 -4.13 -10.93 25.69
C PHE A 239 -2.64 -10.64 25.68
N LEU A 240 -2.22 -9.37 25.65
CA LEU A 240 -0.80 -8.98 25.57
C LEU A 240 0.00 -9.36 26.82
N LEU A 241 -0.65 -9.40 27.98
CA LEU A 241 -0.04 -9.87 29.22
C LEU A 241 0.16 -11.39 29.21
N ALA A 242 -0.83 -12.13 28.67
CA ALA A 242 -0.91 -13.58 28.76
C ALA A 242 -0.24 -14.32 27.58
N VAL A 243 -0.11 -13.69 26.41
CA VAL A 243 0.46 -14.32 25.22
C VAL A 243 1.89 -14.81 25.46
N ASP A 244 2.22 -15.98 24.91
CA ASP A 244 3.57 -16.54 25.01
C ASP A 244 4.63 -15.55 24.54
N LYS A 245 5.63 -15.30 25.36
CA LYS A 245 6.70 -14.31 25.04
C LYS A 245 7.54 -14.67 23.81
N LYS A 246 7.44 -15.91 23.32
CA LYS A 246 8.11 -16.38 22.10
C LYS A 246 7.26 -16.18 20.86
N THR A 247 5.96 -15.87 21.00
CA THR A 247 5.07 -15.64 19.87
C THR A 247 5.44 -14.33 19.19
N LEU A 248 5.69 -14.38 17.88
CA LEU A 248 5.89 -13.20 17.06
C LEU A 248 4.54 -12.56 16.75
N LEU A 249 4.31 -11.35 17.21
CA LEU A 249 3.14 -10.56 16.88
C LEU A 249 3.46 -9.61 15.72
N VAL A 250 2.68 -9.65 14.65
CA VAL A 250 2.89 -8.81 13.46
C VAL A 250 1.63 -8.01 13.15
N GLU A 251 1.76 -6.70 13.18
CA GLU A 251 0.68 -5.79 12.83
C GLU A 251 0.78 -5.37 11.35
N LEU A 252 -0.17 -5.82 10.54
CA LEU A 252 -0.28 -5.51 9.12
C LEU A 252 -1.39 -4.51 8.81
N ALA A 253 -2.31 -4.32 9.77
CA ALA A 253 -3.42 -3.41 9.57
C ALA A 253 -2.97 -1.95 9.67
N SER A 254 -3.67 -1.08 8.94
CA SER A 254 -3.46 0.37 9.06
C SER A 254 -3.85 0.88 10.45
N VAL A 255 -3.32 2.03 10.82
CA VAL A 255 -3.67 2.73 12.08
C VAL A 255 -5.20 2.85 12.21
N PRO A 256 -5.77 2.53 13.38
CA PRO A 256 -5.13 2.34 14.69
C PRO A 256 -4.50 0.96 14.94
N GLY A 257 -4.68 -0.03 14.04
CA GLY A 257 -4.22 -1.40 14.25
C GLY A 257 -5.11 -2.21 15.19
N GLY A 258 -4.74 -3.48 15.41
CA GLY A 258 -5.49 -4.42 16.23
C GLY A 258 -4.92 -4.63 17.63
N PHE A 259 -3.63 -4.36 17.84
CA PHE A 259 -2.99 -4.49 19.14
C PHE A 259 -3.02 -3.19 19.95
N ASP A 260 -3.12 -3.29 21.27
CA ASP A 260 -2.92 -2.17 22.19
C ASP A 260 -1.43 -1.86 22.34
N ILE A 261 -0.96 -0.83 21.62
CA ILE A 261 0.47 -0.47 21.57
C ILE A 261 0.98 -0.01 22.93
N CYS A 262 0.18 0.79 23.65
CA CYS A 262 0.56 1.28 24.97
C CYS A 262 0.76 0.11 25.94
N ALA A 263 -0.17 -0.84 25.93
CA ALA A 263 -0.04 -2.05 26.72
C ALA A 263 1.14 -2.93 26.30
N ALA A 264 1.37 -3.07 24.98
CA ALA A 264 2.51 -3.84 24.47
C ALA A 264 3.85 -3.27 24.95
N GLN A 265 4.01 -1.94 24.90
CA GLN A 265 5.21 -1.25 25.41
C GLN A 265 5.39 -1.45 26.91
N GLU A 266 4.31 -1.30 27.69
CA GLU A 266 4.31 -1.49 29.14
C GLU A 266 4.73 -2.91 29.54
N PHE A 267 4.23 -3.92 28.81
CA PHE A 267 4.52 -5.34 29.11
C PHE A 267 5.79 -5.86 28.45
N GLY A 268 6.49 -5.03 27.66
CA GLY A 268 7.66 -5.44 26.89
C GLY A 268 7.34 -6.50 25.83
N THR A 269 6.09 -6.53 25.34
CA THR A 269 5.66 -7.44 24.30
C THR A 269 6.11 -6.90 22.95
N ASN A 270 6.88 -7.69 22.21
CA ASN A 270 7.43 -7.27 20.92
C ASN A 270 6.39 -7.42 19.81
N ILE A 271 5.91 -6.29 19.31
CA ILE A 271 5.04 -6.24 18.12
C ILE A 271 5.84 -5.68 16.95
N SER A 272 5.98 -6.45 15.88
CA SER A 272 6.50 -5.97 14.61
C SER A 272 5.43 -5.16 13.89
N TRP A 273 5.56 -3.82 13.93
CA TRP A 273 4.65 -2.94 13.23
C TRP A 273 5.06 -2.79 11.77
N ALA A 274 4.34 -3.46 10.89
CA ALA A 274 4.72 -3.67 9.50
C ALA A 274 3.89 -2.81 8.53
N LEU A 275 4.04 -1.49 8.62
CA LEU A 275 3.37 -0.56 7.73
C LEU A 275 4.18 -0.27 6.46
N SER A 276 3.47 0.03 5.37
CA SER A 276 4.03 0.42 4.06
C SER A 276 4.97 -0.62 3.46
N LEU A 277 4.68 -1.90 3.70
CA LEU A 277 5.50 -3.03 3.28
C LEU A 277 5.85 -3.04 1.78
N PRO A 278 4.91 -2.81 0.84
CA PRO A 278 5.24 -2.83 -0.59
C PRO A 278 6.37 -1.87 -0.97
N GLY A 279 6.35 -0.65 -0.43
CA GLY A 279 7.40 0.33 -0.72
C GLY A 279 8.75 0.02 -0.09
N LYS A 280 8.77 -0.73 1.01
CA LYS A 280 10.00 -1.09 1.73
C LYS A 280 10.66 -2.36 1.19
N TYR A 281 9.86 -3.38 0.85
CA TYR A 281 10.33 -4.72 0.52
C TYR A 281 10.41 -5.01 -0.96
N ALA A 282 9.45 -4.54 -1.76
CA ALA A 282 9.40 -4.78 -3.19
C ALA A 282 8.93 -3.52 -3.95
N PRO A 283 9.69 -2.41 -3.87
CA PRO A 283 9.30 -1.15 -4.50
C PRO A 283 9.20 -1.24 -6.02
N GLU A 284 10.00 -2.08 -6.67
CA GLU A 284 9.95 -2.33 -8.12
C GLU A 284 8.61 -2.96 -8.51
N SER A 285 8.23 -4.08 -7.89
CA SER A 285 6.95 -4.74 -8.16
C SER A 285 5.76 -3.83 -7.84
N ALA A 286 5.84 -3.07 -6.75
CA ALA A 286 4.80 -2.12 -6.38
C ALA A 286 4.72 -0.94 -7.36
N GLY A 287 5.85 -0.47 -7.89
CA GLY A 287 5.91 0.54 -8.95
C GLY A 287 5.32 0.04 -10.27
N ALA A 288 5.58 -1.22 -10.64
CA ALA A 288 4.99 -1.84 -11.82
C ALA A 288 3.45 -1.89 -11.75
N ILE A 289 2.89 -2.21 -10.56
CA ILE A 289 1.43 -2.21 -10.37
C ILE A 289 0.86 -0.78 -10.46
N ILE A 290 1.57 0.22 -9.95
CA ILE A 290 1.18 1.63 -10.11
C ILE A 290 1.16 2.00 -11.60
N ALA A 291 2.22 1.66 -12.34
CA ALA A 291 2.29 1.95 -13.77
C ALA A 291 1.17 1.25 -14.55
N GLU A 292 0.87 -0.01 -14.26
CA GLU A 292 -0.25 -0.74 -14.88
C GLU A 292 -1.59 -0.04 -14.63
N PHE A 293 -1.85 0.42 -13.40
CA PHE A 293 -3.05 1.18 -13.09
C PHE A 293 -3.12 2.50 -13.87
N VAL A 294 -2.00 3.24 -13.92
CA VAL A 294 -1.90 4.50 -14.68
C VAL A 294 -2.22 4.27 -16.15
N GLU A 295 -1.65 3.22 -16.77
CA GLU A 295 -1.91 2.90 -18.18
C GLU A 295 -3.40 2.57 -18.44
N ALA A 296 -4.02 1.82 -17.54
CA ALA A 296 -5.44 1.50 -17.65
C ALA A 296 -6.32 2.77 -17.55
N VAL A 297 -5.99 3.68 -16.63
CA VAL A 297 -6.70 4.97 -16.50
C VAL A 297 -6.47 5.85 -17.72
N VAL A 298 -5.24 5.97 -18.20
CA VAL A 298 -4.92 6.75 -19.41
C VAL A 298 -5.66 6.21 -20.62
N SER A 299 -5.70 4.90 -20.80
CA SER A 299 -6.45 4.29 -21.92
C SER A 299 -7.93 4.64 -21.87
N LYS A 300 -8.53 4.57 -20.69
CA LYS A 300 -9.95 4.85 -20.51
C LYS A 300 -10.30 6.34 -20.56
N GLU A 301 -9.62 7.16 -19.75
CA GLU A 301 -10.04 8.55 -19.50
C GLU A 301 -9.45 9.53 -20.53
N VAL A 302 -8.30 9.20 -21.13
CA VAL A 302 -7.65 10.09 -22.12
C VAL A 302 -7.93 9.64 -23.55
N TYR A 303 -7.92 8.33 -23.81
CA TYR A 303 -8.13 7.81 -25.17
C TYR A 303 -9.54 7.28 -25.43
N GLY A 304 -10.35 7.05 -24.40
CA GLY A 304 -11.72 6.55 -24.56
C GLY A 304 -11.79 5.09 -25.06
N ILE A 305 -10.76 4.28 -24.74
CA ILE A 305 -10.66 2.86 -25.15
C ILE A 305 -10.83 1.92 -23.99
#